data_b31fcbd9afd10786d6a0b34f2842f81e
#
_entry.id   b31fcbd9afd10786d6a0b34f2842f81e
#
_cell.length_a   1.000
_cell.length_b   1.000
_cell.length_c   1.000
_cell.angle_alpha   90.00
_cell.angle_beta   90.00
_cell.angle_gamma   90.00
#
_symmetry.space_group_name_H-M   'P 1'
#
loop_
_entity.id
_entity.type
_entity.pdbx_description
1 polymer ?
#
loop_
_entity_poly.entity_id
_entity_poly.type
_entity_poly.pdbx_seq_one_letter_code
_entity_poly.pdbx_strand_id
1 'polypeptide(L)'
;MIVDVRVGRRIRAKAVIDTGAERSLGNLALQTAMNKNRHKKREPVSAVVHGATPDIADGDVQEIRECTIGDLTLTNLEVIFADFHVFKLWGLDQEPAMLIGMDMLGVLDRLVIDYRRNEVSMFGERSSSRLVQR
;
A
#
# COMPACT_ATOMS: atom_id res chain seq x y z
N MET A 1 -6.66 0.40 -10.10
CA MET A 1 -7.81 0.69 -9.19
C MET A 1 -7.30 1.32 -7.91
N ILE A 2 -7.91 2.42 -7.51
CA ILE A 2 -7.52 3.18 -6.33
C ILE A 2 -8.63 3.06 -5.29
N VAL A 3 -8.26 2.72 -4.07
CA VAL A 3 -9.20 2.58 -2.94
C VAL A 3 -8.70 3.35 -1.74
N ASP A 4 -9.60 3.67 -0.81
CA ASP A 4 -9.22 4.28 0.45
C ASP A 4 -8.83 3.19 1.45
N VAL A 5 -7.73 3.43 2.17
CA VAL A 5 -7.25 2.53 3.22
C VAL A 5 -6.92 3.33 4.47
N ARG A 6 -6.77 2.64 5.58
CA ARG A 6 -6.29 3.23 6.83
C ARG A 6 -5.02 2.50 7.25
N VAL A 7 -3.98 3.27 7.47
CA VAL A 7 -2.70 2.76 7.97
C VAL A 7 -2.62 3.09 9.46
N GLY A 8 -2.45 2.07 10.29
CA GLY A 8 -2.57 2.24 11.72
C GLY A 8 -4.00 2.65 12.10
N ARG A 9 -4.14 3.50 13.11
CA ARG A 9 -5.45 3.94 13.59
C ARG A 9 -5.92 5.27 12.99
N ARG A 10 -5.00 6.10 12.49
CA ARG A 10 -5.28 7.50 12.19
C ARG A 10 -4.94 7.95 10.78
N ILE A 11 -4.10 7.21 10.07
CA ILE A 11 -3.59 7.66 8.77
C ILE A 11 -4.52 7.16 7.68
N ARG A 12 -5.16 8.10 6.99
CA ARG A 12 -5.92 7.81 5.78
C ARG A 12 -4.97 7.89 4.59
N ALA A 13 -5.06 6.92 3.72
CA ALA A 13 -4.20 6.84 2.54
C ALA A 13 -4.98 6.34 1.34
N LYS A 14 -4.47 6.64 0.16
CA LYS A 14 -4.92 6.05 -1.09
C LYS A 14 -4.09 4.82 -1.38
N ALA A 15 -4.71 3.76 -1.84
CA ALA A 15 -4.00 2.55 -2.24
C ALA A 15 -4.34 2.18 -3.67
N VAL A 16 -3.31 1.94 -4.47
CA VAL A 16 -3.46 1.41 -5.81
C VAL A 16 -3.32 -0.11 -5.73
N ILE A 17 -4.33 -0.83 -6.18
CA ILE A 17 -4.31 -2.29 -6.23
C ILE A 17 -3.64 -2.70 -7.55
N ASP A 18 -2.49 -3.34 -7.47
CA ASP A 18 -1.68 -3.71 -8.64
C ASP A 18 -1.25 -5.17 -8.56
N THR A 19 -1.98 -6.02 -9.26
CA THR A 19 -1.67 -7.46 -9.33
C THR A 19 -0.42 -7.76 -10.14
N GLY A 20 0.07 -6.80 -10.92
CA GLY A 20 1.31 -6.93 -11.69
C GLY A 20 2.56 -6.60 -10.88
N ALA A 21 2.42 -6.02 -9.70
CA ALA A 21 3.55 -5.68 -8.84
C ALA A 21 3.84 -6.79 -7.85
N GLU A 22 5.11 -7.15 -7.70
CA GLU A 22 5.53 -8.18 -6.73
C GLU A 22 5.58 -7.65 -5.31
N ARG A 23 5.94 -6.38 -5.13
CA ARG A 23 6.16 -5.77 -3.83
C ARG A 23 5.26 -4.56 -3.64
N SER A 24 4.84 -4.37 -2.40
CA SER A 24 4.08 -3.18 -2.02
C SER A 24 5.01 -2.01 -1.76
N LEU A 25 4.60 -0.84 -2.23
CA LEU A 25 5.39 0.38 -2.17
C LEU A 25 4.61 1.46 -1.42
N GLY A 26 5.32 2.36 -0.77
CA GLY A 26 4.72 3.54 -0.15
C GLY A 26 5.43 4.80 -0.58
N ASN A 27 4.70 5.90 -0.62
CA ASN A 27 5.32 7.20 -0.94
C ASN A 27 5.89 7.87 0.31
N LEU A 28 6.64 8.94 0.09
CA LEU A 28 7.28 9.66 1.20
C LEU A 28 6.26 10.35 2.11
N ALA A 29 5.12 10.79 1.56
CA ALA A 29 4.07 11.40 2.37
C ALA A 29 3.49 10.40 3.39
N LEU A 30 3.29 9.15 3.00
CA LEU A 30 2.84 8.10 3.92
C LEU A 30 3.91 7.80 4.97
N GLN A 31 5.16 7.68 4.57
CA GLN A 31 6.26 7.44 5.48
C GLN A 31 6.37 8.56 6.52
N THR A 32 6.28 9.81 6.08
CA THR A 32 6.31 10.97 6.97
C THR A 32 5.16 10.93 7.99
N ALA A 33 3.95 10.61 7.52
CA ALA A 33 2.79 10.51 8.40
C ALA A 33 2.96 9.40 9.45
N MET A 34 3.52 8.26 9.07
CA MET A 34 3.80 7.16 9.98
C MET A 34 4.84 7.53 11.03
N ASN A 35 5.88 8.24 10.63
CA ASN A 35 7.00 8.57 11.50
C ASN A 35 6.73 9.72 12.47
N LYS A 36 5.72 10.54 12.23
CA LYS A 36 5.34 11.65 13.13
C LYS A 36 5.00 11.18 14.53
N ASN A 37 4.47 9.97 14.68
CA ASN A 37 4.00 9.43 15.95
C ASN A 37 4.97 8.42 16.57
N ARG A 38 6.20 8.33 16.04
CA ARG A 38 7.22 7.42 16.55
C ARG A 38 8.19 8.15 17.49
N HIS A 39 8.35 7.58 18.67
CA HIS A 39 9.28 8.09 19.68
C HIS A 39 10.72 7.61 19.49
N LYS A 40 10.95 6.59 18.66
CA LYS A 40 12.28 6.06 18.38
C LYS A 40 12.60 6.23 16.90
N LYS A 41 13.78 6.78 16.62
CA LYS A 41 14.35 6.75 15.29
C LYS A 41 14.66 5.32 14.92
N ARG A 42 14.21 4.91 13.77
CA ARG A 42 14.47 3.62 13.20
C ARG A 42 15.59 3.75 12.16
N GLU A 43 16.51 2.81 12.17
CA GLU A 43 17.51 2.77 11.10
C GLU A 43 16.87 2.29 9.80
N PRO A 44 17.14 2.98 8.67
CA PRO A 44 16.62 2.54 7.38
C PRO A 44 17.19 1.17 6.99
N VAL A 45 16.32 0.36 6.42
CA VAL A 45 16.72 -0.92 5.79
C VAL A 45 16.56 -0.75 4.30
N SER A 46 17.68 -0.69 3.60
CA SER A 46 17.69 -0.44 2.16
C SER A 46 17.23 -1.65 1.36
N ALA A 47 16.47 -1.38 0.31
CA ALA A 47 16.08 -2.36 -0.69
C ALA A 47 16.15 -1.74 -2.09
N VAL A 48 16.50 -2.56 -3.08
CA VAL A 48 16.46 -2.14 -4.48
C VAL A 48 15.17 -2.64 -5.10
N VAL A 49 14.41 -1.72 -5.68
CA VAL A 49 13.10 -2.03 -6.30
C VAL A 49 13.27 -2.08 -7.81
N HIS A 50 12.86 -3.21 -8.38
CA HIS A 50 12.82 -3.41 -9.82
C HIS A 50 11.36 -3.57 -10.26
N GLY A 51 11.05 -3.19 -11.46
CA GLY A 51 9.77 -3.55 -12.07
C GLY A 51 8.87 -2.39 -12.42
N ALA A 52 7.84 -2.07 -11.67
CA ALA A 52 6.72 -1.20 -12.03
C ALA A 52 7.08 0.15 -12.73
N THR A 53 8.32 0.58 -12.66
CA THR A 53 8.86 1.72 -13.40
C THR A 53 10.15 1.32 -14.09
N PRO A 54 10.57 2.01 -15.18
CA PRO A 54 11.87 1.75 -15.78
C PRO A 54 13.04 2.12 -14.87
N ASP A 55 12.77 2.88 -13.81
CA ASP A 55 13.79 3.33 -12.88
C ASP A 55 13.98 2.32 -11.76
N ILE A 56 15.22 2.16 -11.34
CA ILE A 56 15.59 1.42 -10.15
C ILE A 56 15.71 2.46 -9.03
N ALA A 57 15.00 2.25 -7.94
CA ALA A 57 15.06 3.14 -6.79
C ALA A 57 15.49 2.37 -5.54
N ASP A 58 16.36 2.98 -4.77
CA ASP A 58 16.69 2.50 -3.43
C ASP A 58 15.58 2.97 -2.50
N GLY A 59 15.01 2.04 -1.76
CA GLY A 59 13.93 2.33 -0.83
C GLY A 59 14.29 1.94 0.60
N ASP A 60 13.54 2.51 1.53
CA ASP A 60 13.58 2.15 2.94
C ASP A 60 12.46 1.15 3.25
N VAL A 61 12.81 -0.03 3.69
CA VAL A 61 11.82 -1.04 4.10
C VAL A 61 11.34 -0.72 5.50
N GLN A 62 10.03 -0.57 5.65
CA GLN A 62 9.42 -0.29 6.92
C GLN A 62 8.16 -1.15 7.10
N GLU A 63 7.96 -1.64 8.32
CA GLU A 63 6.77 -2.44 8.64
C GLU A 63 5.57 -1.55 8.92
N ILE A 64 4.44 -1.92 8.33
CA ILE A 64 3.12 -1.41 8.69
C ILE A 64 2.45 -2.47 9.56
N ARG A 65 2.15 -2.12 10.82
CA ARG A 65 1.54 -3.06 11.76
C ARG A 65 0.12 -3.43 11.38
N GLU A 66 -0.66 -2.44 10.95
CA GLU A 66 -2.04 -2.63 10.54
C GLU A 66 -2.37 -1.78 9.32
N CYS A 67 -3.03 -2.39 8.36
CA CYS A 67 -3.61 -1.70 7.22
C CYS A 67 -5.05 -2.21 7.06
N THR A 68 -6.02 -1.31 7.21
CA THR A 68 -7.44 -1.65 7.11
C THR A 68 -7.98 -1.23 5.76
N ILE A 69 -8.54 -2.19 5.05
CA ILE A 69 -9.15 -2.01 3.73
C ILE A 69 -10.60 -2.47 3.85
N GLY A 70 -11.52 -1.51 4.01
CA GLY A 70 -12.91 -1.84 4.33
C GLY A 70 -12.99 -2.59 5.67
N ASP A 71 -13.53 -3.80 5.65
CA ASP A 71 -13.65 -4.67 6.84
C ASP A 71 -12.46 -5.61 7.02
N LEU A 72 -11.50 -5.57 6.10
CA LEU A 72 -10.33 -6.44 6.14
C LEU A 72 -9.16 -5.69 6.78
N THR A 73 -8.52 -6.32 7.75
CA THR A 73 -7.31 -5.80 8.37
C THR A 73 -6.14 -6.72 8.07
N LEU A 74 -5.11 -6.16 7.44
CA LEU A 74 -3.85 -6.83 7.17
C LEU A 74 -2.84 -6.39 8.23
N THR A 75 -2.03 -7.31 8.72
CA THR A 75 -1.07 -7.04 9.78
C THR A 75 0.34 -7.43 9.37
N ASN A 76 1.31 -6.73 9.96
CA ASN A 76 2.73 -7.03 9.81
C ASN A 76 3.18 -7.02 8.33
N LEU A 77 2.91 -5.91 7.65
CA LEU A 77 3.22 -5.75 6.24
C LEU A 77 4.56 -5.06 6.04
N GLU A 78 5.39 -5.59 5.16
CA GLU A 78 6.62 -4.91 4.74
C GLU A 78 6.34 -4.06 3.51
N VAL A 79 6.66 -2.77 3.60
CA VAL A 79 6.46 -1.82 2.52
C VAL A 79 7.77 -1.09 2.25
N ILE A 80 8.09 -0.91 0.99
CA ILE A 80 9.28 -0.18 0.56
C ILE A 80 8.90 1.26 0.28
N PHE A 81 9.52 2.20 1.00
CA PHE A 81 9.24 3.63 0.87
C PHE A 81 10.34 4.34 0.11
N ALA A 82 9.95 5.11 -0.88
CA ALA A 82 10.82 6.00 -1.64
C ALA A 82 9.99 6.99 -2.44
N ASP A 83 10.68 7.92 -3.10
CA ASP A 83 10.04 8.86 -4.03
C ASP A 83 9.87 8.20 -5.40
N PHE A 84 8.97 7.23 -5.46
CA PHE A 84 8.68 6.51 -6.70
C PHE A 84 7.93 7.38 -7.70
N HIS A 85 8.43 7.41 -8.92
CA HIS A 85 7.83 8.20 -9.99
C HIS A 85 6.38 7.85 -10.28
N VAL A 86 6.01 6.58 -10.08
CA VAL A 86 4.65 6.10 -10.32
C VAL A 86 3.59 6.88 -9.54
N PHE A 87 3.91 7.32 -8.33
CA PHE A 87 2.97 8.13 -7.54
C PHE A 87 2.73 9.51 -8.15
N LYS A 88 3.75 10.09 -8.78
CA LYS A 88 3.59 11.35 -9.52
C LYS A 88 2.71 11.18 -10.75
N LEU A 89 2.88 10.06 -11.47
CA LEU A 89 2.05 9.74 -12.62
C LEU A 89 0.57 9.62 -12.27
N TRP A 90 0.28 9.12 -11.07
CA TRP A 90 -1.10 8.98 -10.59
C TRP A 90 -1.63 10.20 -9.85
N GLY A 91 -0.81 11.24 -9.70
CA GLY A 91 -1.20 12.44 -8.93
C GLY A 91 -1.34 12.19 -7.44
N LEU A 92 -0.61 11.20 -6.90
CA LEU A 92 -0.69 10.77 -5.51
C LEU A 92 0.57 11.06 -4.70
N ASP A 93 1.50 11.85 -5.23
CA ASP A 93 2.79 12.07 -4.58
C ASP A 93 2.73 13.03 -3.37
N GLN A 94 1.68 13.85 -3.28
CA GLN A 94 1.56 14.86 -2.23
C GLN A 94 0.71 14.43 -1.03
N GLU A 95 0.05 13.30 -1.11
CA GLU A 95 -0.76 12.77 -0.02
C GLU A 95 -0.33 11.33 0.32
N PRO A 96 -0.60 10.84 1.55
CA PRO A 96 -0.26 9.46 1.88
C PRO A 96 -0.86 8.48 0.88
N ALA A 97 0.00 7.69 0.25
CA ALA A 97 -0.41 6.72 -0.74
C ALA A 97 0.51 5.50 -0.74
N MET A 98 -0.05 4.37 -1.18
CA MET A 98 0.69 3.13 -1.30
C MET A 98 0.23 2.37 -2.54
N LEU A 99 1.08 1.48 -3.01
CA LEU A 99 0.76 0.48 -4.01
C LEU A 99 0.72 -0.88 -3.31
N ILE A 100 -0.38 -1.58 -3.46
CA ILE A 100 -0.54 -2.91 -2.88
C ILE A 100 -0.24 -3.93 -3.97
N GLY A 101 0.86 -4.64 -3.79
CA GLY A 101 1.33 -5.66 -4.71
C GLY A 101 0.96 -7.08 -4.26
N MET A 102 1.47 -8.06 -4.99
CA MET A 102 1.17 -9.48 -4.74
C MET A 102 1.71 -9.99 -3.42
N ASP A 103 2.72 -9.36 -2.84
CA ASP A 103 3.20 -9.71 -1.51
C ASP A 103 2.11 -9.55 -0.43
N MET A 104 1.23 -8.57 -0.60
CA MET A 104 0.06 -8.36 0.27
C MET A 104 -1.18 -9.08 -0.26
N LEU A 105 -1.45 -8.97 -1.56
CA LEU A 105 -2.64 -9.58 -2.17
C LEU A 105 -2.57 -11.10 -2.13
N GLY A 106 -1.37 -11.68 -2.16
CA GLY A 106 -1.16 -13.11 -2.14
C GLY A 106 -1.57 -13.81 -0.84
N VAL A 107 -1.75 -13.06 0.26
CA VAL A 107 -2.26 -13.63 1.52
C VAL A 107 -3.79 -13.69 1.56
N LEU A 108 -4.45 -13.09 0.59
CA LEU A 108 -5.91 -13.17 0.46
C LEU A 108 -6.32 -14.49 -0.16
N ASP A 109 -7.44 -15.04 0.30
CA ASP A 109 -8.01 -16.25 -0.32
C ASP A 109 -8.59 -15.95 -1.70
N ARG A 110 -9.10 -14.75 -1.87
CA ARG A 110 -9.75 -14.37 -3.11
C ARG A 110 -9.72 -12.86 -3.30
N LEU A 111 -9.44 -12.43 -4.51
CA LEU A 111 -9.53 -11.04 -4.95
C LEU A 111 -10.42 -10.98 -6.20
N VAL A 112 -11.44 -10.16 -6.17
CA VAL A 112 -12.32 -9.93 -7.31
C VAL A 112 -12.32 -8.44 -7.65
N ILE A 113 -11.94 -8.13 -8.89
CA ILE A 113 -11.97 -6.76 -9.41
C ILE A 113 -13.10 -6.67 -10.43
N ASP A 114 -14.10 -5.85 -10.14
CA ASP A 114 -15.21 -5.60 -11.05
C ASP A 114 -15.04 -4.20 -11.67
N TYR A 115 -14.52 -4.17 -12.89
CA TYR A 115 -14.26 -2.92 -13.59
C TYR A 115 -15.53 -2.20 -14.02
N ARG A 116 -16.62 -2.92 -14.17
CA ARG A 116 -17.91 -2.30 -14.53
C ARG A 116 -18.48 -1.47 -13.39
N ARG A 117 -18.33 -1.99 -12.17
CA ARG A 117 -18.87 -1.35 -10.96
C ARG A 117 -17.82 -0.50 -10.24
N ASN A 118 -16.57 -0.50 -10.72
CA ASN A 118 -15.43 0.10 -10.02
C ASN A 118 -15.32 -0.40 -8.57
N GLU A 119 -15.49 -1.71 -8.40
CA GLU A 119 -15.43 -2.35 -7.10
C GLU A 119 -14.29 -3.36 -7.03
N VAL A 120 -13.68 -3.47 -5.87
CA VAL A 120 -12.79 -4.57 -5.55
C VAL A 120 -13.32 -5.28 -4.31
N SER A 121 -13.36 -6.61 -4.36
CA SER A 121 -13.75 -7.45 -3.24
C SER A 121 -12.57 -8.30 -2.82
N MET A 122 -12.28 -8.30 -1.53
CA MET A 122 -11.16 -9.03 -0.95
C MET A 122 -11.70 -9.98 0.10
N PHE A 123 -11.26 -11.23 0.05
CA PHE A 123 -11.71 -12.28 0.96
C PHE A 123 -10.50 -12.87 1.66
N GLY A 124 -10.46 -12.75 2.96
CA GLY A 124 -9.48 -13.41 3.81
C GLY A 124 -10.13 -14.50 4.65
N GLU A 125 -9.33 -15.20 5.42
CA GLU A 125 -9.75 -16.39 6.18
C GLU A 125 -10.95 -16.15 7.11
N ARG A 126 -11.11 -14.92 7.64
CA ARG A 126 -12.16 -14.58 8.62
C ARG A 126 -12.94 -13.32 8.28
N SER A 127 -12.64 -12.68 7.17
CA SER A 127 -13.29 -11.41 6.83
C SER A 127 -13.33 -11.20 5.33
N SER A 128 -14.24 -10.34 4.91
CA SER A 128 -14.35 -9.93 3.53
C SER A 128 -14.52 -8.43 3.46
N SER A 129 -14.11 -7.84 2.36
CA SER A 129 -14.24 -6.41 2.12
C SER A 129 -14.65 -6.16 0.69
N ARG A 130 -15.57 -5.23 0.52
CA ARG A 130 -15.98 -4.73 -0.79
C ARG A 130 -15.73 -3.23 -0.81
N LEU A 131 -15.00 -2.78 -1.79
CA LEU A 131 -14.62 -1.37 -1.93
C LEU A 131 -14.97 -0.86 -3.31
N VAL A 132 -15.39 0.39 -3.34
CA VAL A 132 -15.66 1.11 -4.59
C VAL A 132 -14.48 2.02 -4.86
N GLN A 133 -14.03 2.06 -6.10
CA GLN A 133 -12.95 2.96 -6.51
C GLN A 133 -13.39 4.42 -6.35
N ARG A 134 -12.51 5.18 -5.78
CA ARG A 134 -12.73 6.60 -5.55
C ARG A 134 -11.77 7.48 -6.29
#